data_29e09a15987b2abbd97ff189e118dad6
#
_entry.id   29e09a15987b2abbd97ff189e118dad6
#
_cell.length_a   1.000
_cell.length_b   1.000
_cell.length_c   1.000
_cell.angle_alpha   90.00
_cell.angle_beta   90.00
_cell.angle_gamma   90.00
#
_symmetry.space_group_name_H-M   'P 1'
#
loop_
_entity.id
_entity.type
_entity.pdbx_description
1 polymer ?
#
loop_
_entity_poly.entity_id
_entity_poly.type
_entity_poly.pdbx_seq_one_letter_code
_entity_poly.pdbx_strand_id
1 'polypeptide(L)'
;ARDNASKRSREPRPTDIEQLSLASLRRRPSQRRGAQRVTDVLDAFERLLVKKRFEDITMDDLSRTAGIQIGSLYHFFPDMTAVILTVLERALADEGAAFELEATDDGLDFVGYLEAIERRMESVWHGHGGLLDVFFAYQRHPLIWKITLQQRERTARLTGDRLRSMMPGIGEARALEVGRMVGMVMAVLLDNIAYLPEAERRRLRRETHTMLSRYVEAEVRRTVARSRATAAGKPGRTVRARRR
;
A
#
# COMPACT_ATOMS: atom_id res chain seq x y z
N ALA A 1 16.65 30.16 -12.01
CA ALA A 1 15.57 30.37 -11.04
C ALA A 1 14.20 30.36 -11.74
N ARG A 2 13.84 29.30 -12.40
CA ARG A 2 12.49 29.00 -12.89
C ARG A 2 12.48 27.50 -13.13
N ASP A 3 11.89 26.72 -12.24
CA ASP A 3 11.23 25.44 -12.53
C ASP A 3 11.02 24.58 -11.26
N ASN A 4 10.53 25.18 -10.17
CA ASN A 4 10.21 24.41 -8.97
C ASN A 4 8.76 24.66 -8.48
N ALA A 5 7.85 25.05 -9.37
CA ALA A 5 6.47 25.36 -9.01
C ALA A 5 5.42 24.36 -9.54
N SER A 6 5.85 23.23 -10.14
CA SER A 6 4.91 22.29 -10.82
C SER A 6 4.75 20.92 -10.15
N LYS A 7 5.41 20.65 -9.03
CA LYS A 7 5.09 19.47 -8.21
C LYS A 7 4.08 19.82 -7.11
N ARG A 8 2.95 20.42 -7.47
CA ARG A 8 1.77 20.34 -6.62
C ARG A 8 1.42 18.85 -6.52
N SER A 9 1.50 18.33 -5.30
CA SER A 9 1.04 17.00 -4.93
C SER A 9 -0.33 16.73 -5.57
N ARG A 10 -0.34 15.97 -6.68
CA ARG A 10 -1.58 15.40 -7.20
C ARG A 10 -2.09 14.47 -6.11
N GLU A 11 -3.15 14.87 -5.44
CA GLU A 11 -3.91 13.92 -4.64
C GLU A 11 -4.22 12.70 -5.52
N PRO A 12 -3.95 11.48 -5.06
CA PRO A 12 -4.28 10.30 -5.82
C PRO A 12 -5.78 10.33 -6.11
N ARG A 13 -6.15 10.23 -7.39
CA ARG A 13 -7.57 10.05 -7.74
C ARG A 13 -8.00 8.68 -7.25
N PRO A 14 -9.19 8.57 -6.66
CA PRO A 14 -9.73 7.27 -6.26
C PRO A 14 -9.62 6.28 -7.42
N THR A 15 -9.25 5.05 -7.11
CA THR A 15 -9.14 3.98 -8.11
C THR A 15 -10.47 3.83 -8.85
N ASP A 16 -10.43 3.79 -10.17
CA ASP A 16 -11.61 3.60 -10.98
C ASP A 16 -12.27 2.26 -10.62
N ILE A 17 -13.56 2.31 -10.34
CA ILE A 17 -14.34 1.15 -9.92
C ILE A 17 -14.27 0.00 -10.92
N GLU A 18 -14.01 0.28 -12.20
CA GLU A 18 -13.83 -0.72 -13.25
C GLU A 18 -12.55 -1.56 -13.04
N GLN A 19 -11.58 -1.07 -12.28
CA GLN A 19 -10.33 -1.76 -11.95
C GLN A 19 -10.46 -2.70 -10.75
N LEU A 20 -11.55 -2.59 -9.98
CA LEU A 20 -11.81 -3.42 -8.82
C LEU A 20 -12.36 -4.80 -9.23
N SER A 21 -12.12 -5.82 -8.39
CA SER A 21 -12.67 -7.16 -8.61
C SER A 21 -14.19 -7.19 -8.45
N LEU A 22 -14.73 -6.30 -7.61
CA LEU A 22 -16.16 -6.17 -7.29
C LEU A 22 -16.81 -7.53 -6.93
N ALA A 23 -16.03 -8.39 -6.24
CA ALA A 23 -16.45 -9.76 -5.94
C ALA A 23 -17.61 -9.82 -4.95
N SER A 24 -17.82 -8.76 -4.15
CA SER A 24 -18.91 -8.65 -3.18
C SER A 24 -20.22 -8.12 -3.78
N LEU A 25 -20.20 -7.59 -5.00
CA LEU A 25 -21.41 -7.10 -5.65
C LEU A 25 -22.29 -8.25 -6.11
N ARG A 26 -23.59 -8.13 -5.91
CA ARG A 26 -24.60 -9.03 -6.47
C ARG A 26 -24.58 -9.00 -8.00
N ARG A 27 -24.36 -7.81 -8.57
CA ARG A 27 -24.27 -7.60 -10.02
C ARG A 27 -23.21 -6.56 -10.35
N ARG A 28 -22.29 -6.92 -11.23
CA ARG A 28 -21.32 -5.96 -11.75
C ARG A 28 -22.01 -4.92 -12.64
N PRO A 29 -21.65 -3.64 -12.51
CA PRO A 29 -22.15 -2.62 -13.42
C PRO A 29 -21.63 -2.89 -14.84
N SER A 30 -22.52 -3.02 -15.81
CA SER A 30 -22.19 -3.25 -17.23
C SER A 30 -22.19 -1.95 -18.04
N GLN A 31 -22.61 -0.85 -17.44
CA GLN A 31 -22.72 0.46 -18.07
C GLN A 31 -22.17 1.54 -17.16
N ARG A 32 -21.67 2.62 -17.75
CA ARG A 32 -21.08 3.78 -17.06
C ARG A 32 -22.00 4.38 -15.98
N ARG A 33 -23.32 4.43 -16.24
CA ARG A 33 -24.31 4.87 -15.22
C ARG A 33 -24.39 3.93 -14.02
N GLY A 34 -24.24 2.64 -14.22
CA GLY A 34 -24.19 1.66 -13.13
C GLY A 34 -22.93 1.80 -12.29
N ALA A 35 -21.78 1.96 -12.93
CA ALA A 35 -20.49 2.24 -12.27
C ALA A 35 -20.57 3.51 -11.42
N GLN A 36 -21.14 4.59 -11.96
CA GLN A 36 -21.32 5.84 -11.22
C GLN A 36 -22.19 5.65 -9.97
N ARG A 37 -23.30 4.91 -10.06
CA ARG A 37 -24.16 4.63 -8.89
C ARG A 37 -23.42 3.85 -7.80
N VAL A 38 -22.58 2.89 -8.18
CA VAL A 38 -21.75 2.16 -7.22
C VAL A 38 -20.78 3.11 -6.55
N THR A 39 -20.08 3.97 -7.32
CA THR A 39 -19.20 5.01 -6.78
C THR A 39 -19.95 5.94 -5.81
N ASP A 40 -21.13 6.43 -6.18
CA ASP A 40 -21.95 7.31 -5.34
C ASP A 40 -22.30 6.68 -3.99
N VAL A 41 -22.54 5.34 -3.96
CA VAL A 41 -22.78 4.59 -2.71
C VAL A 41 -21.52 4.51 -1.85
N LEU A 42 -20.38 4.20 -2.45
CA LEU A 42 -19.11 4.11 -1.71
C LEU A 42 -18.75 5.47 -1.09
N ASP A 43 -18.90 6.55 -1.86
CA ASP A 43 -18.65 7.91 -1.39
C ASP A 43 -19.66 8.35 -0.30
N ALA A 44 -20.91 7.87 -0.40
CA ALA A 44 -21.92 8.10 0.63
C ALA A 44 -21.55 7.40 1.94
N PHE A 45 -21.03 6.17 1.87
CA PHE A 45 -20.56 5.44 3.04
C PHE A 45 -19.42 6.18 3.73
N GLU A 46 -18.41 6.62 2.99
CA GLU A 46 -17.29 7.39 3.55
C GLU A 46 -17.74 8.72 4.17
N ARG A 47 -18.66 9.45 3.52
CA ARG A 47 -19.26 10.67 4.12
C ARG A 47 -20.02 10.39 5.42
N LEU A 48 -20.65 9.23 5.54
CA LEU A 48 -21.36 8.84 6.77
C LEU A 48 -20.38 8.44 7.88
N LEU A 49 -19.25 7.80 7.56
CA LEU A 49 -18.21 7.45 8.54
C LEU A 49 -17.64 8.67 9.29
N VAL A 50 -17.63 9.84 8.68
CA VAL A 50 -17.23 11.08 9.35
C VAL A 50 -18.21 11.49 10.46
N LYS A 51 -19.47 11.04 10.38
CA LYS A 51 -20.57 11.50 11.24
C LYS A 51 -21.01 10.49 12.27
N LYS A 52 -20.79 9.20 12.03
CA LYS A 52 -21.24 8.11 12.90
C LYS A 52 -20.40 6.85 12.69
N ARG A 53 -20.47 5.96 13.68
CA ARG A 53 -19.80 4.68 13.63
C ARG A 53 -20.33 3.85 12.46
N PHE A 54 -19.49 3.00 11.89
CA PHE A 54 -19.88 2.18 10.73
C PHE A 54 -21.00 1.17 11.07
N GLU A 55 -21.05 0.68 12.32
CA GLU A 55 -22.10 -0.24 12.79
C GLU A 55 -23.48 0.41 12.81
N ASP A 56 -23.56 1.73 12.91
CA ASP A 56 -24.79 2.51 12.96
C ASP A 56 -25.25 2.99 11.58
N ILE A 57 -24.49 2.72 10.51
CA ILE A 57 -24.85 3.08 9.14
C ILE A 57 -25.82 2.05 8.59
N THR A 58 -26.96 2.51 8.08
CA THR A 58 -27.98 1.65 7.47
C THR A 58 -28.04 1.79 5.96
N MET A 59 -28.64 0.81 5.28
CA MET A 59 -28.89 0.88 3.83
C MET A 59 -29.78 2.08 3.47
N ASP A 60 -30.71 2.47 4.35
CA ASP A 60 -31.54 3.69 4.16
C ASP A 60 -30.70 4.97 4.24
N ASP A 61 -29.74 5.04 5.15
CA ASP A 61 -28.80 6.16 5.22
C ASP A 61 -28.00 6.31 3.94
N LEU A 62 -27.52 5.18 3.41
CA LEU A 62 -26.77 5.15 2.14
C LEU A 62 -27.65 5.62 0.98
N SER A 63 -28.87 5.08 0.87
CA SER A 63 -29.85 5.45 -0.16
C SER A 63 -30.09 6.96 -0.17
N ARG A 64 -30.37 7.54 1.00
CA ARG A 64 -30.57 9.00 1.17
C ARG A 64 -29.33 9.81 0.86
N THR A 65 -28.16 9.39 1.36
CA THR A 65 -26.90 10.15 1.22
C THR A 65 -26.35 10.08 -0.20
N ALA A 66 -26.52 8.95 -0.89
CA ALA A 66 -26.15 8.77 -2.28
C ALA A 66 -27.14 9.36 -3.28
N GLY A 67 -28.36 9.70 -2.84
CA GLY A 67 -29.42 10.19 -3.72
C GLY A 67 -29.97 9.13 -4.69
N ILE A 68 -29.95 7.84 -4.31
CA ILE A 68 -30.42 6.72 -5.12
C ILE A 68 -31.59 5.99 -4.44
N GLN A 69 -32.48 5.44 -5.21
CA GLN A 69 -33.59 4.65 -4.67
C GLN A 69 -33.08 3.37 -4.01
N ILE A 70 -33.68 2.98 -2.88
CA ILE A 70 -33.27 1.81 -2.10
C ILE A 70 -33.27 0.51 -2.91
N GLY A 71 -34.24 0.33 -3.82
CA GLY A 71 -34.28 -0.82 -4.74
C GLY A 71 -33.07 -0.86 -5.69
N SER A 72 -32.58 0.31 -6.14
CA SER A 72 -31.38 0.42 -6.96
C SER A 72 -30.12 0.08 -6.16
N LEU A 73 -30.08 0.42 -4.88
CA LEU A 73 -29.01 0.06 -3.97
C LEU A 73 -28.91 -1.46 -3.81
N TYR A 74 -30.03 -2.14 -3.48
CA TYR A 74 -30.09 -3.60 -3.35
C TYR A 74 -29.87 -4.35 -4.66
N HIS A 75 -29.99 -3.68 -5.80
CA HIS A 75 -29.63 -4.27 -7.10
C HIS A 75 -28.12 -4.57 -7.20
N PHE A 76 -27.27 -3.68 -6.63
CA PHE A 76 -25.81 -3.86 -6.64
C PHE A 76 -25.31 -4.51 -5.33
N PHE A 77 -25.78 -4.06 -4.18
CA PHE A 77 -25.32 -4.46 -2.87
C PHE A 77 -26.41 -5.27 -2.14
N PRO A 78 -26.25 -6.60 -1.98
CA PRO A 78 -27.25 -7.41 -1.27
C PRO A 78 -27.43 -7.00 0.20
N ASP A 79 -26.39 -6.48 0.82
CA ASP A 79 -26.37 -6.08 2.22
C ASP A 79 -25.26 -5.05 2.49
N MET A 80 -25.16 -4.58 3.75
CA MET A 80 -24.13 -3.64 4.20
C MET A 80 -22.73 -4.25 4.10
N THR A 81 -22.58 -5.54 4.34
CA THR A 81 -21.28 -6.21 4.21
C THR A 81 -20.70 -6.06 2.82
N ALA A 82 -21.54 -6.20 1.79
CA ALA A 82 -21.11 -6.01 0.39
C ALA A 82 -20.63 -4.57 0.13
N VAL A 83 -21.29 -3.56 0.71
CA VAL A 83 -20.84 -2.16 0.63
C VAL A 83 -19.47 -2.01 1.30
N ILE A 84 -19.33 -2.47 2.55
CA ILE A 84 -18.10 -2.40 3.33
C ILE A 84 -16.93 -3.07 2.58
N LEU A 85 -17.13 -4.29 2.08
CA LEU A 85 -16.09 -5.01 1.37
C LEU A 85 -15.65 -4.28 0.10
N THR A 86 -16.59 -3.64 -0.62
CA THR A 86 -16.26 -2.90 -1.85
C THR A 86 -15.53 -1.59 -1.54
N VAL A 87 -15.92 -0.88 -0.47
CA VAL A 87 -15.20 0.32 -0.01
C VAL A 87 -13.76 -0.02 0.39
N LEU A 88 -13.58 -1.10 1.17
CA LEU A 88 -12.24 -1.55 1.57
C LEU A 88 -11.41 -2.02 0.38
N GLU A 89 -12.02 -2.69 -0.61
CA GLU A 89 -11.32 -3.06 -1.85
C GLU A 89 -10.82 -1.81 -2.58
N ARG A 90 -11.63 -0.73 -2.67
CA ARG A 90 -11.23 0.55 -3.25
C ARG A 90 -10.06 1.17 -2.48
N ALA A 91 -10.16 1.28 -1.16
CA ALA A 91 -9.11 1.87 -0.34
C ALA A 91 -7.77 1.10 -0.44
N LEU A 92 -7.81 -0.22 -0.44
CA LEU A 92 -6.62 -1.05 -0.63
C LEU A 92 -6.02 -0.90 -2.03
N ALA A 93 -6.84 -0.72 -3.06
CA ALA A 93 -6.36 -0.44 -4.40
C ALA A 93 -5.69 0.94 -4.51
N ASP A 94 -6.27 1.95 -3.85
CA ASP A 94 -5.70 3.31 -3.75
C ASP A 94 -4.36 3.31 -3.01
N GLU A 95 -4.26 2.54 -1.92
CA GLU A 95 -3.00 2.30 -1.19
C GLU A 95 -1.94 1.67 -2.10
N GLY A 96 -2.31 0.62 -2.85
CA GLY A 96 -1.40 -0.04 -3.78
C GLY A 96 -0.88 0.88 -4.88
N ALA A 97 -1.75 1.71 -5.47
CA ALA A 97 -1.36 2.70 -6.46
C ALA A 97 -0.44 3.79 -5.87
N ALA A 98 -0.68 4.17 -4.61
CA ALA A 98 0.15 5.11 -3.89
C ALA A 98 1.58 4.58 -3.68
N PHE A 99 1.72 3.31 -3.33
CA PHE A 99 3.03 2.64 -3.22
C PHE A 99 3.80 2.64 -4.53
N GLU A 100 3.15 2.39 -5.66
CA GLU A 100 3.82 2.38 -6.96
C GLU A 100 4.40 3.73 -7.35
N LEU A 101 3.69 4.81 -7.05
CA LEU A 101 4.17 6.16 -7.32
C LEU A 101 5.45 6.49 -6.55
N GLU A 102 5.53 6.12 -5.28
CA GLU A 102 6.71 6.39 -4.44
C GLU A 102 7.89 5.46 -4.77
N ALA A 103 7.62 4.23 -5.19
CA ALA A 103 8.67 3.29 -5.57
C ALA A 103 9.50 3.76 -6.78
N THR A 104 8.95 4.66 -7.60
CA THR A 104 9.60 5.21 -8.81
C THR A 104 10.42 6.49 -8.56
N ASP A 105 10.40 7.07 -7.36
CA ASP A 105 11.21 8.26 -7.04
C ASP A 105 12.66 7.88 -6.70
N ASP A 106 13.56 7.97 -7.68
CA ASP A 106 14.96 7.56 -7.57
C ASP A 106 15.83 8.56 -6.77
N GLY A 107 15.29 9.71 -6.38
CA GLY A 107 16.04 10.77 -5.67
C GLY A 107 16.16 10.56 -4.16
N LEU A 108 15.43 9.60 -3.58
CA LEU A 108 15.38 9.39 -2.13
C LEU A 108 16.40 8.34 -1.69
N ASP A 109 17.04 8.57 -0.53
CA ASP A 109 17.70 7.50 0.21
C ASP A 109 16.66 6.55 0.84
N PHE A 110 17.14 5.50 1.53
CA PHE A 110 16.22 4.50 2.08
C PHE A 110 15.30 5.07 3.17
N VAL A 111 15.78 6.01 3.99
CA VAL A 111 14.95 6.67 5.02
C VAL A 111 13.89 7.54 4.36
N GLY A 112 14.30 8.37 3.42
CA GLY A 112 13.38 9.22 2.64
C GLY A 112 12.32 8.41 1.91
N TYR A 113 12.69 7.22 1.39
CA TYR A 113 11.74 6.27 0.79
C TYR A 113 10.71 5.76 1.81
N LEU A 114 11.13 5.34 3.02
CA LEU A 114 10.20 4.90 4.07
C LEU A 114 9.25 6.03 4.50
N GLU A 115 9.77 7.25 4.67
CA GLU A 115 8.97 8.42 5.01
C GLU A 115 7.98 8.81 3.91
N ALA A 116 8.37 8.69 2.65
CA ALA A 116 7.50 8.97 1.51
C ALA A 116 6.33 7.99 1.45
N ILE A 117 6.62 6.70 1.58
CA ILE A 117 5.59 5.65 1.67
C ILE A 117 4.63 5.93 2.81
N GLU A 118 5.14 6.22 4.00
CA GLU A 118 4.31 6.44 5.17
C GLU A 118 3.37 7.65 4.99
N ARG A 119 3.91 8.79 4.54
CA ARG A 119 3.09 9.98 4.24
C ARG A 119 1.97 9.68 3.25
N ARG A 120 2.27 8.85 2.24
CA ARG A 120 1.30 8.50 1.22
C ARG A 120 0.21 7.57 1.78
N MET A 121 0.58 6.57 2.56
CA MET A 121 -0.37 5.69 3.24
C MET A 121 -1.26 6.48 4.19
N GLU A 122 -0.69 7.38 4.98
CA GLU A 122 -1.48 8.28 5.83
C GLU A 122 -2.48 9.12 5.02
N SER A 123 -2.04 9.67 3.89
CA SER A 123 -2.93 10.46 3.01
C SER A 123 -4.12 9.63 2.51
N VAL A 124 -3.90 8.35 2.14
CA VAL A 124 -4.98 7.46 1.71
C VAL A 124 -5.95 7.18 2.85
N TRP A 125 -5.46 6.74 4.01
CA TRP A 125 -6.34 6.32 5.12
C TRP A 125 -6.98 7.48 5.89
N HIS A 126 -6.29 8.62 6.07
CA HIS A 126 -6.86 9.80 6.73
C HIS A 126 -7.86 10.55 5.87
N GLY A 127 -7.74 10.48 4.54
CA GLY A 127 -8.73 11.06 3.63
C GLY A 127 -10.12 10.42 3.74
N HIS A 128 -10.19 9.21 4.31
CA HIS A 128 -11.40 8.39 4.36
C HIS A 128 -12.02 8.28 5.77
N GLY A 129 -11.88 9.24 6.64
CA GLY A 129 -12.35 9.34 8.03
C GLY A 129 -13.10 8.11 8.56
N GLY A 130 -12.54 7.39 9.55
CA GLY A 130 -13.17 6.20 10.15
C GLY A 130 -13.03 4.88 9.34
N LEU A 131 -12.52 4.92 8.10
CA LEU A 131 -12.38 3.71 7.29
C LEU A 131 -11.32 2.75 7.84
N LEU A 132 -10.35 3.25 8.58
CA LEU A 132 -9.36 2.42 9.24
C LEU A 132 -9.99 1.49 10.30
N ASP A 133 -10.98 1.97 11.05
CA ASP A 133 -11.73 1.13 12.01
C ASP A 133 -12.51 0.02 11.29
N VAL A 134 -13.09 0.35 10.14
CA VAL A 134 -13.76 -0.63 9.28
C VAL A 134 -12.77 -1.67 8.76
N PHE A 135 -11.57 -1.24 8.34
CA PHE A 135 -10.53 -2.17 7.91
C PHE A 135 -10.13 -3.13 9.02
N PHE A 136 -9.88 -2.66 10.24
CA PHE A 136 -9.54 -3.54 11.37
C PHE A 136 -10.65 -4.52 11.73
N ALA A 137 -11.92 -4.11 11.64
CA ALA A 137 -13.05 -5.00 11.86
C ALA A 137 -13.14 -6.12 10.80
N TYR A 138 -12.77 -5.83 9.56
CA TYR A 138 -12.92 -6.74 8.41
C TYR A 138 -11.60 -7.33 7.88
N GLN A 139 -10.44 -6.99 8.43
CA GLN A 139 -9.14 -7.44 7.92
C GLN A 139 -8.99 -8.98 7.83
N ARG A 140 -9.75 -9.74 8.65
CA ARG A 140 -9.78 -11.21 8.62
C ARG A 140 -10.86 -11.78 7.69
N HIS A 141 -11.69 -10.94 7.08
CA HIS A 141 -12.64 -11.42 6.08
C HIS A 141 -11.87 -12.01 4.89
N PRO A 142 -12.23 -13.22 4.37
CA PRO A 142 -11.44 -13.93 3.35
C PRO A 142 -11.09 -13.08 2.12
N LEU A 143 -12.02 -12.24 1.64
CA LEU A 143 -11.78 -11.35 0.51
C LEU A 143 -10.74 -10.28 0.86
N ILE A 144 -10.89 -9.57 1.98
CA ILE A 144 -9.97 -8.51 2.40
C ILE A 144 -8.59 -9.10 2.70
N TRP A 145 -8.54 -10.22 3.40
CA TRP A 145 -7.30 -10.93 3.66
C TRP A 145 -6.53 -11.29 2.37
N LYS A 146 -7.25 -11.82 1.36
CA LYS A 146 -6.66 -12.14 0.06
C LYS A 146 -6.07 -10.90 -0.62
N ILE A 147 -6.82 -9.79 -0.67
CA ILE A 147 -6.37 -8.53 -1.27
C ILE A 147 -5.14 -8.00 -0.51
N THR A 148 -5.19 -7.98 0.81
CA THR A 148 -4.07 -7.52 1.65
C THR A 148 -2.81 -8.35 1.42
N LEU A 149 -2.92 -9.68 1.31
CA LEU A 149 -1.75 -10.53 1.00
C LEU A 149 -1.16 -10.22 -0.37
N GLN A 150 -1.99 -10.00 -1.39
CA GLN A 150 -1.52 -9.62 -2.72
C GLN A 150 -0.81 -8.26 -2.71
N GLN A 151 -1.35 -7.29 -1.99
CA GLN A 151 -0.72 -5.96 -1.83
C GLN A 151 0.62 -6.06 -1.08
N ARG A 152 0.69 -6.82 0.01
CA ARG A 152 1.95 -7.03 0.75
C ARG A 152 3.03 -7.65 -0.13
N GLU A 153 2.70 -8.62 -0.97
CA GLU A 153 3.66 -9.23 -1.89
C GLU A 153 4.12 -8.23 -2.97
N ARG A 154 3.20 -7.41 -3.50
CA ARG A 154 3.52 -6.35 -4.45
C ARG A 154 4.44 -5.31 -3.84
N THR A 155 4.12 -4.80 -2.66
CA THR A 155 4.95 -3.86 -1.89
C THR A 155 6.34 -4.43 -1.61
N ALA A 156 6.43 -5.72 -1.23
CA ALA A 156 7.70 -6.38 -1.00
C ALA A 156 8.59 -6.40 -2.25
N ARG A 157 8.00 -6.63 -3.43
CA ARG A 157 8.73 -6.58 -4.71
C ARG A 157 9.20 -5.18 -5.03
N LEU A 158 8.34 -4.17 -4.92
CA LEU A 158 8.71 -2.77 -5.18
C LEU A 158 9.84 -2.32 -4.25
N THR A 159 9.74 -2.64 -2.95
CA THR A 159 10.81 -2.35 -1.99
C THR A 159 12.09 -3.14 -2.31
N GLY A 160 11.97 -4.40 -2.73
CA GLY A 160 13.10 -5.22 -3.17
C GLY A 160 13.79 -4.65 -4.40
N ASP A 161 13.05 -4.19 -5.40
CA ASP A 161 13.60 -3.55 -6.59
C ASP A 161 14.28 -2.22 -6.26
N ARG A 162 13.69 -1.44 -5.36
CA ARG A 162 14.30 -0.23 -4.82
C ARG A 162 15.62 -0.53 -4.12
N LEU A 163 15.67 -1.58 -3.28
CA LEU A 163 16.90 -2.01 -2.63
C LEU A 163 17.96 -2.47 -3.64
N ARG A 164 17.57 -3.12 -4.73
CA ARG A 164 18.51 -3.53 -5.79
C ARG A 164 19.12 -2.32 -6.51
N SER A 165 18.35 -1.26 -6.75
CA SER A 165 18.89 -0.04 -7.35
C SER A 165 19.91 0.64 -6.42
N MET A 166 19.67 0.61 -5.10
CA MET A 166 20.55 1.22 -4.11
C MET A 166 21.75 0.34 -3.71
N MET A 167 21.66 -0.98 -3.88
CA MET A 167 22.66 -1.96 -3.47
C MET A 167 23.08 -2.86 -4.64
N PRO A 168 23.93 -2.38 -5.57
CA PRO A 168 24.46 -3.23 -6.62
C PRO A 168 25.12 -4.49 -6.03
N GLY A 169 24.64 -5.67 -6.43
CA GLY A 169 25.16 -6.95 -5.96
C GLY A 169 24.30 -7.70 -4.94
N ILE A 170 23.21 -7.12 -4.44
CA ILE A 170 22.21 -7.90 -3.72
C ILE A 170 21.46 -8.80 -4.70
N GLY A 171 21.36 -10.10 -4.39
CA GLY A 171 20.58 -11.04 -5.22
C GLY A 171 19.07 -10.77 -5.09
N GLU A 172 18.32 -11.05 -6.17
CA GLU A 172 16.87 -10.80 -6.23
C GLU A 172 16.10 -11.45 -5.09
N ALA A 173 16.36 -12.74 -4.80
CA ALA A 173 15.71 -13.45 -3.71
C ALA A 173 15.94 -12.77 -2.35
N ARG A 174 17.15 -12.28 -2.08
CA ARG A 174 17.48 -11.60 -0.84
C ARG A 174 16.85 -10.21 -0.76
N ALA A 175 16.84 -9.47 -1.85
CA ALA A 175 16.17 -8.18 -1.93
C ALA A 175 14.67 -8.32 -1.64
N LEU A 176 14.02 -9.35 -2.18
CA LEU A 176 12.62 -9.65 -1.91
C LEU A 176 12.37 -10.02 -0.45
N GLU A 177 13.24 -10.84 0.17
CA GLU A 177 13.14 -11.16 1.61
C GLU A 177 13.24 -9.91 2.47
N VAL A 178 14.20 -9.02 2.19
CA VAL A 178 14.38 -7.76 2.89
C VAL A 178 13.16 -6.86 2.68
N GLY A 179 12.66 -6.78 1.44
CA GLY A 179 11.45 -6.04 1.11
C GLY A 179 10.21 -6.54 1.89
N ARG A 180 10.04 -7.86 2.03
CA ARG A 180 8.97 -8.45 2.86
C ARG A 180 9.12 -8.07 4.33
N MET A 181 10.34 -8.13 4.88
CA MET A 181 10.58 -7.74 6.28
C MET A 181 10.25 -6.27 6.51
N VAL A 182 10.72 -5.37 5.64
CA VAL A 182 10.43 -3.94 5.70
C VAL A 182 8.92 -3.69 5.63
N GLY A 183 8.24 -4.28 4.63
CA GLY A 183 6.81 -4.11 4.44
C GLY A 183 5.97 -4.62 5.62
N MET A 184 6.33 -5.78 6.20
CA MET A 184 5.64 -6.31 7.38
C MET A 184 5.82 -5.42 8.61
N VAL A 185 7.05 -4.94 8.87
CA VAL A 185 7.32 -4.07 10.02
C VAL A 185 6.57 -2.75 9.87
N MET A 186 6.60 -2.14 8.68
CA MET A 186 5.88 -0.89 8.40
C MET A 186 4.36 -1.07 8.54
N ALA A 187 3.78 -2.14 8.02
CA ALA A 187 2.35 -2.41 8.15
C ALA A 187 1.94 -2.57 9.63
N VAL A 188 2.67 -3.39 10.40
CA VAL A 188 2.39 -3.58 11.84
C VAL A 188 2.55 -2.26 12.61
N LEU A 189 3.58 -1.46 12.29
CA LEU A 189 3.75 -0.16 12.92
C LEU A 189 2.53 0.73 12.66
N LEU A 190 2.18 0.96 11.40
CA LEU A 190 1.10 1.86 11.00
C LEU A 190 -0.24 1.44 11.59
N ASP A 191 -0.53 0.14 11.58
CA ASP A 191 -1.74 -0.44 12.17
C ASP A 191 -1.85 -0.14 13.68
N ASN A 192 -0.72 -0.15 14.40
CA ASN A 192 -0.74 -0.01 15.86
C ASN A 192 -0.58 1.42 16.37
N ILE A 193 0.07 2.31 15.61
CA ILE A 193 0.28 3.69 16.05
C ILE A 193 -0.90 4.62 15.72
N ALA A 194 -1.83 4.22 14.87
CA ALA A 194 -2.93 5.06 14.40
C ALA A 194 -3.76 5.68 15.56
N TYR A 195 -3.89 4.94 16.66
CA TYR A 195 -4.68 5.34 17.84
C TYR A 195 -3.85 6.03 18.94
N LEU A 196 -2.54 6.17 18.75
CA LEU A 196 -1.67 6.80 19.74
C LEU A 196 -1.67 8.33 19.61
N PRO A 197 -1.36 9.05 20.69
CA PRO A 197 -1.12 10.48 20.63
C PRO A 197 -0.02 10.85 19.63
N GLU A 198 -0.14 11.97 18.96
CA GLU A 198 0.75 12.39 17.86
C GLU A 198 2.25 12.38 18.25
N ALA A 199 2.56 12.77 19.48
CA ALA A 199 3.96 12.77 19.96
C ALA A 199 4.55 11.34 20.03
N GLU A 200 3.74 10.36 20.47
CA GLU A 200 4.14 8.95 20.53
C GLU A 200 4.23 8.34 19.12
N ARG A 201 3.28 8.64 18.24
CA ARG A 201 3.34 8.24 16.83
C ARG A 201 4.65 8.67 16.20
N ARG A 202 5.00 9.96 16.28
CA ARG A 202 6.26 10.50 15.72
C ARG A 202 7.50 9.84 16.33
N ARG A 203 7.48 9.53 17.62
CA ARG A 203 8.60 8.83 18.27
C ARG A 203 8.76 7.41 17.73
N LEU A 204 7.70 6.62 17.71
CA LEU A 204 7.74 5.24 17.23
C LEU A 204 8.10 5.14 15.75
N ARG A 205 7.64 6.07 14.92
CA ARG A 205 8.07 6.18 13.52
C ARG A 205 9.57 6.34 13.39
N ARG A 206 10.15 7.32 14.09
CA ARG A 206 11.60 7.55 14.04
C ARG A 206 12.40 6.34 14.51
N GLU A 207 11.97 5.67 15.57
CA GLU A 207 12.63 4.45 16.05
C GLU A 207 12.55 3.33 15.02
N THR A 208 11.38 3.13 14.39
CA THR A 208 11.20 2.11 13.36
C THR A 208 12.03 2.41 12.12
N HIS A 209 12.05 3.66 11.64
CA HIS A 209 12.89 4.04 10.50
C HIS A 209 14.37 3.82 10.82
N THR A 210 14.82 4.19 12.03
CA THR A 210 16.19 3.96 12.48
C THR A 210 16.51 2.45 12.53
N MET A 211 15.61 1.64 13.04
CA MET A 211 15.78 0.17 13.10
C MET A 211 15.87 -0.43 11.70
N LEU A 212 14.95 -0.07 10.80
CA LEU A 212 14.93 -0.57 9.43
C LEU A 212 16.15 -0.12 8.62
N SER A 213 16.60 1.13 8.80
CA SER A 213 17.80 1.64 8.14
C SER A 213 19.05 0.87 8.57
N ARG A 214 19.21 0.64 9.88
CA ARG A 214 20.34 -0.18 10.39
C ARG A 214 20.30 -1.61 9.89
N TYR A 215 19.10 -2.20 9.78
CA TYR A 215 18.93 -3.52 9.21
C TYR A 215 19.37 -3.57 7.74
N VAL A 216 18.91 -2.62 6.93
CA VAL A 216 19.29 -2.52 5.51
C VAL A 216 20.79 -2.21 5.35
N GLU A 217 21.38 -1.32 6.13
CA GLU A 217 22.82 -1.06 6.12
C GLU A 217 23.63 -2.32 6.47
N ALA A 218 23.16 -3.14 7.40
CA ALA A 218 23.83 -4.41 7.70
C ALA A 218 23.78 -5.36 6.50
N GLU A 219 22.70 -5.40 5.73
CA GLU A 219 22.60 -6.19 4.49
C GLU A 219 23.54 -5.63 3.40
N VAL A 220 23.66 -4.30 3.28
CA VAL A 220 24.65 -3.66 2.38
C VAL A 220 26.06 -4.17 2.72
N ARG A 221 26.47 -4.08 3.98
CA ARG A 221 27.81 -4.52 4.43
C ARG A 221 28.02 -6.00 4.14
N ARG A 222 27.04 -6.87 4.40
CA ARG A 222 27.14 -8.31 4.09
C ARG A 222 27.28 -8.59 2.61
N THR A 223 26.53 -7.87 1.77
CA THR A 223 26.56 -8.02 0.31
C THR A 223 27.92 -7.60 -0.25
N VAL A 224 28.46 -6.46 0.18
CA VAL A 224 29.79 -5.98 -0.22
C VAL A 224 30.89 -6.96 0.22
N ALA A 225 30.83 -7.48 1.44
CA ALA A 225 31.80 -8.45 1.95
C ALA A 225 31.80 -9.75 1.12
N ARG A 226 30.61 -10.28 0.76
CA ARG A 226 30.47 -11.46 -0.10
C ARG A 226 31.03 -11.23 -1.50
N SER A 227 30.74 -10.09 -2.10
CA SER A 227 31.25 -9.73 -3.44
C SER A 227 32.78 -9.64 -3.45
N ARG A 228 33.39 -9.08 -2.43
CA ARG A 228 34.86 -9.03 -2.28
C ARG A 228 35.48 -10.41 -2.09
N ALA A 229 34.87 -11.27 -1.27
CA ALA A 229 35.32 -12.64 -1.08
C ALA A 229 35.27 -13.46 -2.38
N THR A 230 34.23 -13.31 -3.16
CA THR A 230 34.05 -13.99 -4.45
C THR A 230 35.08 -13.49 -5.50
N ALA A 231 35.40 -12.20 -5.49
CA ALA A 231 36.41 -11.59 -6.35
C ALA A 231 37.84 -12.07 -5.99
N ALA A 232 38.13 -12.21 -4.68
CA ALA A 232 39.43 -12.68 -4.20
C ALA A 232 39.64 -14.19 -4.40
N GLY A 233 38.56 -14.99 -4.47
CA GLY A 233 38.62 -16.45 -4.59
C GLY A 233 38.67 -16.99 -6.03
N LYS A 234 38.79 -16.17 -7.08
CA LYS A 234 39.06 -16.64 -8.45
C LYS A 234 40.55 -16.82 -8.66
N PRO A 235 41.10 -18.05 -8.58
CA PRO A 235 42.51 -18.29 -8.96
C PRO A 235 42.63 -17.98 -10.44
N GLY A 236 43.63 -17.14 -10.78
CA GLY A 236 43.98 -16.83 -12.16
C GLY A 236 44.16 -18.12 -12.95
N ARG A 237 43.36 -18.28 -14.00
CA ARG A 237 43.47 -19.36 -14.95
C ARG A 237 44.81 -19.18 -15.70
N THR A 238 45.90 -19.74 -15.16
CA THR A 238 47.18 -19.79 -15.81
C THR A 238 47.01 -20.55 -17.14
N VAL A 239 47.07 -19.82 -18.23
CA VAL A 239 47.15 -20.36 -19.57
C VAL A 239 48.51 -21.01 -19.65
N ARG A 240 48.58 -22.34 -19.50
CA ARG A 240 49.76 -23.14 -19.77
C ARG A 240 50.00 -23.12 -21.28
N ALA A 241 50.92 -22.26 -21.71
CA ALA A 241 51.41 -22.26 -23.08
C ALA A 241 52.05 -23.62 -23.35
N ARG A 242 51.44 -24.45 -24.22
CA ARG A 242 52.06 -25.63 -24.79
C ARG A 242 53.10 -25.14 -25.80
N ARG A 243 54.37 -25.23 -25.43
CA ARG A 243 55.47 -25.22 -26.42
C ARG A 243 55.47 -26.57 -27.07
N ARG A 244 55.43 -26.57 -28.40
CA ARG A 244 55.96 -27.62 -29.29
C ARG A 244 57.38 -27.25 -29.64
#